data_20c0c2c04618f51585855f4f025dd64c
#
_entry.id   20c0c2c04618f51585855f4f025dd64c
#
_cell.length_a   1.000
_cell.length_b   1.000
_cell.length_c   1.000
_cell.angle_alpha   90.00
_cell.angle_beta   90.00
_cell.angle_gamma   90.00
#
_symmetry.space_group_name_H-M   'P 1'
#
loop_
_entity.id
_entity.type
_entity.pdbx_description
1 polymer ?
#
loop_
_entity_poly.entity_id
_entity_poly.type
_entity_poly.pdbx_seq_one_letter_code
_entity_poly.pdbx_strand_id
1 'polypeptide(L)'
;SVLVALRKEVFEIVRHPFSRLSKSLVVATIPTCLIVLVLYPLITQSFEGAILPICFLITAILLLTADFFVKHKTFVHSPGISYKQALIMGIAQGFATLPGISRSGSTICAGLFSGGDREKVAKFSFLMSVPIIILSMALEIFKLVRLGEFPSVNVAGLIVAFILAFVIGVVSI
;
A
#
# COMPACT_ATOMS: atom_id res chain seq x y z
N SER A 1 -9.07 9.33 2.96
CA SER A 1 -8.22 10.36 2.32
C SER A 1 -7.88 9.99 0.87
N VAL A 2 -7.21 8.86 0.59
CA VAL A 2 -6.80 8.42 -0.76
C VAL A 2 -7.96 8.39 -1.78
N LEU A 3 -9.12 7.86 -1.41
CA LEU A 3 -10.30 7.80 -2.29
C LEU A 3 -10.79 9.19 -2.71
N VAL A 4 -10.62 10.20 -1.86
CA VAL A 4 -11.02 11.59 -2.16
C VAL A 4 -9.94 12.30 -2.98
N ALA A 5 -8.67 12.12 -2.63
CA ALA A 5 -7.55 12.72 -3.34
C ALA A 5 -7.43 12.18 -4.78
N LEU A 6 -7.63 10.88 -4.97
CA LEU A 6 -7.58 10.21 -6.27
C LEU A 6 -8.98 9.86 -6.83
N ARG A 7 -9.96 10.73 -6.57
CA ARG A 7 -11.37 10.51 -6.96
C ARG A 7 -11.57 10.22 -8.45
N LYS A 8 -10.75 10.83 -9.32
CA LYS A 8 -10.86 10.64 -10.78
C LYS A 8 -10.47 9.21 -11.17
N GLU A 9 -9.35 8.74 -10.66
CA GLU A 9 -8.83 7.38 -10.89
C GLU A 9 -9.76 6.33 -10.26
N VAL A 10 -10.26 6.60 -9.06
CA VAL A 10 -11.24 5.73 -8.39
C VAL A 10 -12.54 5.65 -9.19
N PHE A 11 -13.04 6.78 -9.69
CA PHE A 11 -14.24 6.80 -10.52
C PHE A 11 -14.03 6.05 -11.85
N GLU A 12 -12.85 6.18 -12.46
CA GLU A 12 -12.48 5.41 -13.67
C GLU A 12 -12.50 3.90 -13.40
N ILE A 13 -11.96 3.45 -12.26
CA ILE A 13 -11.94 2.03 -11.88
C ILE A 13 -13.37 1.50 -11.71
N VAL A 14 -14.23 2.26 -11.03
CA VAL A 14 -15.62 1.85 -10.80
C VAL A 14 -16.44 1.82 -12.09
N ARG A 15 -16.26 2.83 -12.96
CA ARG A 15 -17.01 2.94 -14.22
C ARG A 15 -16.51 1.98 -15.29
N HIS A 16 -15.21 1.69 -15.30
CA HIS A 16 -14.54 0.83 -16.27
C HIS A 16 -13.73 -0.28 -15.59
N PRO A 17 -14.39 -1.30 -14.99
CA PRO A 17 -13.72 -2.35 -14.22
C PRO A 17 -12.75 -3.20 -15.06
N PHE A 18 -12.85 -3.18 -16.37
CA PHE A 18 -11.95 -3.86 -17.29
C PHE A 18 -10.88 -2.93 -17.91
N SER A 19 -10.74 -1.70 -17.41
CA SER A 19 -9.69 -0.78 -17.84
C SER A 19 -8.29 -1.34 -17.59
N ARG A 20 -7.30 -0.80 -18.28
CA ARG A 20 -5.90 -1.18 -18.04
C ARG A 20 -5.47 -0.92 -16.60
N LEU A 21 -5.93 0.17 -16.01
CA LEU A 21 -5.66 0.51 -14.62
C LEU A 21 -6.23 -0.53 -13.66
N SER A 22 -7.50 -0.92 -13.82
CA SER A 22 -8.17 -1.93 -12.99
C SER A 22 -7.48 -3.30 -13.10
N LYS A 23 -7.11 -3.73 -14.32
CA LYS A 23 -6.35 -4.97 -14.54
C LYS A 23 -4.99 -4.92 -13.87
N SER A 24 -4.28 -3.79 -13.96
CA SER A 24 -2.98 -3.62 -13.29
C SER A 24 -3.10 -3.70 -11.77
N LEU A 25 -4.18 -3.17 -11.18
CA LEU A 25 -4.47 -3.30 -9.74
C LEU A 25 -4.68 -4.76 -9.34
N VAL A 26 -5.43 -5.52 -10.12
CA VAL A 26 -5.62 -6.97 -9.86
C VAL A 26 -4.29 -7.71 -9.95
N VAL A 27 -3.48 -7.43 -10.99
CA VAL A 27 -2.13 -8.03 -11.16
C VAL A 27 -1.21 -7.70 -9.98
N ALA A 28 -1.32 -6.53 -9.38
CA ALA A 28 -0.55 -6.16 -8.19
C ALA A 28 -1.12 -6.79 -6.91
N THR A 29 -2.44 -6.89 -6.78
CA THR A 29 -3.10 -7.38 -5.56
C THR A 29 -2.90 -8.88 -5.35
N ILE A 30 -2.92 -9.68 -6.43
CA ILE A 30 -2.75 -11.15 -6.34
C ILE A 30 -1.44 -11.54 -5.64
N PRO A 31 -0.25 -11.11 -6.12
CA PRO A 31 1.01 -11.47 -5.46
C PRO A 31 1.10 -10.91 -4.04
N THR A 32 0.55 -9.70 -3.79
CA THR A 32 0.48 -9.16 -2.44
C THR A 32 -0.26 -10.12 -1.50
N CYS A 33 -1.47 -10.55 -1.87
CA CYS A 33 -2.27 -11.48 -1.06
C CYS A 33 -1.53 -12.81 -0.83
N LEU A 34 -0.92 -13.38 -1.85
CA LEU A 34 -0.18 -14.64 -1.74
C LEU A 34 1.00 -14.52 -0.76
N ILE A 35 1.79 -13.44 -0.87
CA ILE A 35 2.92 -13.20 0.02
C ILE A 35 2.45 -12.97 1.46
N VAL A 36 1.39 -12.18 1.66
CA VAL A 36 0.80 -11.94 2.99
C VAL A 36 0.33 -13.24 3.62
N LEU A 37 -0.33 -14.12 2.87
CA LEU A 37 -0.76 -15.44 3.38
C LEU A 37 0.42 -16.30 3.82
N VAL A 38 1.49 -16.34 3.03
CA VAL A 38 2.72 -17.09 3.36
C VAL A 38 3.44 -16.48 4.56
N LEU A 39 3.53 -15.17 4.62
CA LEU A 39 4.24 -14.45 5.69
C LEU A 39 3.37 -14.20 6.93
N TYR A 40 2.11 -14.60 6.94
CA TYR A 40 1.18 -14.31 8.04
C TYR A 40 1.72 -14.69 9.43
N PRO A 41 2.32 -15.90 9.63
CA PRO A 41 2.91 -16.25 10.93
C PRO A 41 4.06 -15.32 11.32
N LEU A 42 4.90 -14.93 10.37
CA LEU A 42 6.02 -14.02 10.60
C LEU A 42 5.52 -12.60 10.92
N ILE A 43 4.49 -12.13 10.23
CA ILE A 43 3.87 -10.82 10.46
C ILE A 43 3.36 -10.74 11.90
N THR A 44 2.62 -11.76 12.37
CA THR A 44 2.07 -11.78 13.73
C THR A 44 3.16 -11.80 14.80
N GLN A 45 4.23 -12.56 14.63
CA GLN A 45 5.37 -12.58 15.55
C GLN A 45 6.18 -11.28 15.52
N SER A 46 6.25 -10.60 14.38
CA SER A 46 7.03 -9.37 14.21
C SER A 46 6.49 -8.18 15.03
N PHE A 47 5.24 -8.22 15.48
CA PHE A 47 4.68 -7.22 16.38
C PHE A 47 5.28 -7.27 17.80
N GLU A 48 5.95 -8.34 18.20
CA GLU A 48 6.67 -8.45 19.47
C GLU A 48 7.94 -7.57 19.55
N GLY A 49 8.30 -6.90 18.46
CA GLY A 49 9.29 -5.81 18.45
C GLY A 49 10.72 -6.20 18.09
N ALA A 50 11.11 -7.46 18.13
CA ALA A 50 12.50 -7.90 17.90
C ALA A 50 13.04 -7.55 16.50
N ILE A 51 12.18 -7.58 15.47
CA ILE A 51 12.56 -7.37 14.05
C ILE A 51 12.39 -5.90 13.62
N LEU A 52 11.66 -5.10 14.39
CA LEU A 52 11.32 -3.71 14.04
C LEU A 52 12.53 -2.82 13.68
N PRO A 53 13.65 -2.81 14.45
CA PRO A 53 14.80 -1.97 14.13
C PRO A 53 15.40 -2.32 12.76
N ILE A 54 15.47 -3.61 12.43
CA ILE A 54 15.97 -4.10 11.13
C ILE A 54 15.05 -3.64 10.01
N CYS A 55 13.75 -3.73 10.18
CA CYS A 55 12.76 -3.29 9.21
C CYS A 55 12.83 -1.77 8.96
N PHE A 56 13.03 -0.96 10.00
CA PHE A 56 13.25 0.48 9.86
C PHE A 56 14.57 0.78 9.12
N LEU A 57 15.64 0.04 9.40
CA LEU A 57 16.90 0.20 8.69
C LEU A 57 16.75 -0.14 7.19
N ILE A 58 16.09 -1.24 6.87
CA ILE A 58 15.75 -1.61 5.49
C ILE A 58 14.98 -0.49 4.80
N THR A 59 13.96 0.07 5.46
CA THR A 59 13.18 1.19 4.94
C THR A 59 14.05 2.41 4.66
N ALA A 60 14.93 2.78 5.59
CA ALA A 60 15.84 3.92 5.43
C ALA A 60 16.76 3.73 4.22
N ILE A 61 17.40 2.56 4.10
CA ILE A 61 18.29 2.24 2.97
C ILE A 61 17.50 2.29 1.66
N LEU A 62 16.30 1.74 1.64
CA LEU A 62 15.44 1.69 0.45
C LEU A 62 15.04 3.09 -0.01
N LEU A 63 14.68 3.99 0.91
CA LEU A 63 14.33 5.38 0.59
C LEU A 63 15.54 6.18 0.13
N LEU A 64 16.71 6.01 0.76
CA LEU A 64 17.95 6.68 0.33
C LEU A 64 18.39 6.23 -1.06
N THR A 65 18.32 4.93 -1.34
CA THR A 65 18.66 4.41 -2.68
C THR A 65 17.68 4.89 -3.74
N ALA A 66 16.39 5.02 -3.43
CA ALA A 66 15.41 5.57 -4.34
C ALA A 66 15.65 7.06 -4.64
N ASP A 67 15.97 7.86 -3.61
CA ASP A 67 16.28 9.29 -3.79
C ASP A 67 17.54 9.48 -4.67
N PHE A 68 18.58 8.70 -4.41
CA PHE A 68 19.79 8.68 -5.25
C PHE A 68 19.47 8.30 -6.70
N PHE A 69 18.67 7.24 -6.90
CA PHE A 69 18.28 6.75 -8.21
C PHE A 69 17.45 7.79 -9.00
N VAL A 70 16.51 8.47 -8.32
CA VAL A 70 15.68 9.51 -8.93
C VAL A 70 16.50 10.71 -9.38
N LYS A 71 17.53 11.10 -8.63
CA LYS A 71 18.40 12.24 -8.97
C LYS A 71 19.30 11.99 -10.18
N HIS A 72 19.63 10.73 -10.46
CA HIS A 72 20.62 10.37 -11.49
C HIS A 72 20.00 9.73 -12.72
N LYS A 73 18.71 9.48 -12.74
CA LYS A 73 18.03 8.83 -13.88
C LYS A 73 16.96 9.72 -14.50
N THR A 74 17.04 9.87 -15.82
CA THR A 74 15.98 10.51 -16.62
C THR A 74 14.82 9.51 -16.78
N PHE A 75 13.66 9.84 -16.26
CA PHE A 75 12.48 8.99 -16.38
C PHE A 75 11.79 9.26 -17.73
N VAL A 76 11.55 8.21 -18.49
CA VAL A 76 10.80 8.31 -19.74
C VAL A 76 9.31 8.42 -19.40
N HIS A 77 8.66 9.40 -20.00
CA HIS A 77 7.20 9.54 -19.90
C HIS A 77 6.51 8.28 -20.47
N SER A 78 5.96 7.46 -19.60
CA SER A 78 5.21 6.25 -19.96
C SER A 78 3.72 6.57 -20.00
N PRO A 79 2.93 5.98 -20.92
CA PRO A 79 1.49 6.21 -20.98
C PRO A 79 0.71 5.67 -19.76
N GLY A 80 1.33 4.89 -18.89
CA GLY A 80 0.73 4.30 -17.68
C GLY A 80 1.64 3.24 -17.05
N ILE A 81 1.14 2.58 -16.02
CA ILE A 81 1.82 1.46 -15.36
C ILE A 81 1.66 0.21 -16.24
N SER A 82 2.78 -0.47 -16.53
CA SER A 82 2.77 -1.76 -17.22
C SER A 82 2.41 -2.90 -16.25
N TYR A 83 1.92 -4.01 -16.78
CA TYR A 83 1.61 -5.19 -15.94
C TYR A 83 2.85 -5.73 -15.21
N LYS A 84 4.03 -5.65 -15.84
CA LYS A 84 5.30 -6.02 -15.20
C LYS A 84 5.62 -5.13 -14.01
N GLN A 85 5.46 -3.82 -14.15
CA GLN A 85 5.62 -2.86 -13.06
C GLN A 85 4.61 -3.11 -11.94
N ALA A 86 3.34 -3.32 -12.29
CA ALA A 86 2.29 -3.64 -11.34
C ALA A 86 2.61 -4.92 -10.54
N LEU A 87 3.10 -5.96 -11.21
CA LEU A 87 3.53 -7.20 -10.57
C LEU A 87 4.68 -6.96 -9.58
N ILE A 88 5.73 -6.25 -9.99
CA ILE A 88 6.89 -5.93 -9.16
C ILE A 88 6.47 -5.10 -7.93
N MET A 89 5.61 -4.10 -8.13
CA MET A 89 5.06 -3.28 -7.05
C MET A 89 4.19 -4.11 -6.09
N GLY A 90 3.41 -5.05 -6.62
CA GLY A 90 2.58 -5.97 -5.82
C GLY A 90 3.42 -6.91 -4.95
N ILE A 91 4.51 -7.46 -5.48
CA ILE A 91 5.47 -8.26 -4.73
C ILE A 91 6.10 -7.41 -3.61
N ALA A 92 6.57 -6.20 -3.92
CA ALA A 92 7.13 -5.29 -2.94
C ALA A 92 6.11 -4.94 -1.84
N GLN A 93 4.84 -4.74 -2.19
CA GLN A 93 3.76 -4.50 -1.22
C GLN A 93 3.55 -5.68 -0.27
N GLY A 94 3.62 -6.91 -0.77
CA GLY A 94 3.49 -8.11 0.04
C GLY A 94 4.55 -8.18 1.15
N PHE A 95 5.81 -7.93 0.83
CA PHE A 95 6.88 -7.87 1.82
C PHE A 95 6.77 -6.64 2.74
N ALA A 96 6.24 -5.55 2.25
CA ALA A 96 6.05 -4.32 3.02
C ALA A 96 4.85 -4.37 4.00
N THR A 97 4.21 -5.52 4.17
CA THR A 97 3.26 -5.78 5.27
C THR A 97 3.94 -6.08 6.60
N LEU A 98 5.24 -6.38 6.58
CA LEU A 98 6.03 -6.52 7.81
C LEU A 98 6.09 -5.19 8.57
N PRO A 99 5.87 -5.19 9.89
CA PRO A 99 5.95 -4.00 10.73
C PRO A 99 7.33 -3.31 10.60
N GLY A 100 7.33 -1.99 10.45
CA GLY A 100 8.56 -1.20 10.27
C GLY A 100 9.00 -1.02 8.81
N ILE A 101 8.47 -1.81 7.87
CA ILE A 101 8.70 -1.58 6.44
C ILE A 101 7.65 -0.60 5.92
N SER A 102 8.11 0.50 5.32
CA SER A 102 7.22 1.48 4.70
C SER A 102 6.56 0.89 3.45
N ARG A 103 5.23 0.68 3.50
CA ARG A 103 4.46 0.14 2.37
C ARG A 103 4.58 1.05 1.14
N SER A 104 4.22 2.33 1.28
CA SER A 104 4.31 3.29 0.17
C SER A 104 5.75 3.49 -0.31
N GLY A 105 6.70 3.56 0.61
CA GLY A 105 8.13 3.62 0.28
C GLY A 105 8.56 2.45 -0.60
N SER A 106 8.29 1.22 -0.18
CA SER A 106 8.68 0.01 -0.91
C SER A 106 8.03 -0.09 -2.30
N THR A 107 6.73 0.20 -2.39
CA THR A 107 6.01 0.13 -3.67
C THR A 107 6.44 1.22 -4.64
N ILE A 108 6.67 2.44 -4.17
CA ILE A 108 7.18 3.54 -5.00
C ILE A 108 8.60 3.21 -5.48
N CYS A 109 9.49 2.77 -4.60
CA CYS A 109 10.85 2.37 -4.97
C CYS A 109 10.84 1.26 -6.03
N ALA A 110 10.04 0.21 -5.82
CA ALA A 110 9.91 -0.90 -6.78
C ALA A 110 9.41 -0.43 -8.15
N GLY A 111 8.44 0.48 -8.18
CA GLY A 111 7.93 1.10 -9.40
C GLY A 111 8.97 1.94 -10.12
N LEU A 112 9.73 2.76 -9.40
CA LEU A 112 10.80 3.60 -9.93
C LEU A 112 11.96 2.77 -10.46
N PHE A 113 12.40 1.75 -9.73
CA PHE A 113 13.48 0.84 -10.17
C PHE A 113 13.10 0.03 -11.41
N SER A 114 11.80 -0.25 -11.58
CA SER A 114 11.29 -0.89 -12.81
C SER A 114 11.11 0.08 -14.00
N GLY A 115 11.55 1.35 -13.85
CA GLY A 115 11.52 2.36 -14.91
C GLY A 115 10.17 3.08 -15.06
N GLY A 116 9.34 3.06 -14.01
CA GLY A 116 8.05 3.77 -14.01
C GLY A 116 8.20 5.28 -13.87
N ASP A 117 7.24 6.01 -14.42
CA ASP A 117 7.12 7.46 -14.25
C ASP A 117 6.78 7.80 -12.79
N ARG A 118 7.48 8.80 -12.21
CA ARG A 118 7.39 9.13 -10.79
C ARG A 118 5.97 9.42 -10.31
N GLU A 119 5.24 10.25 -11.05
CA GLU A 119 3.89 10.66 -10.67
C GLU A 119 2.91 9.48 -10.77
N LYS A 120 3.01 8.70 -11.84
CA LYS A 120 2.13 7.55 -12.09
C LYS A 120 2.40 6.41 -11.11
N VAL A 121 3.68 6.16 -10.79
CA VAL A 121 4.08 5.18 -9.78
C VAL A 121 3.53 5.56 -8.41
N ALA A 122 3.65 6.83 -8.00
CA ALA A 122 3.12 7.30 -6.72
C ALA A 122 1.59 7.15 -6.67
N LYS A 123 0.86 7.63 -7.68
CA LYS A 123 -0.60 7.47 -7.77
C LYS A 123 -1.02 6.01 -7.73
N PHE A 124 -0.36 5.15 -8.50
CA PHE A 124 -0.66 3.73 -8.52
C PHE A 124 -0.36 3.05 -7.18
N SER A 125 0.73 3.41 -6.51
CA SER A 125 1.08 2.93 -5.17
C SER A 125 -0.04 3.23 -4.15
N PHE A 126 -0.59 4.44 -4.17
CA PHE A 126 -1.73 4.78 -3.31
C PHE A 126 -3.00 4.01 -3.69
N LEU A 127 -3.30 3.87 -4.97
CA LEU A 127 -4.49 3.12 -5.43
C LEU A 127 -4.42 1.64 -5.06
N MET A 128 -3.25 1.00 -5.22
CA MET A 128 -3.10 -0.42 -4.90
C MET A 128 -3.16 -0.71 -3.38
N SER A 129 -3.02 0.30 -2.52
CA SER A 129 -3.21 0.14 -1.08
C SER A 129 -4.68 -0.06 -0.71
N VAL A 130 -5.62 0.48 -1.49
CA VAL A 130 -7.06 0.46 -1.19
C VAL A 130 -7.63 -0.97 -1.12
N PRO A 131 -7.43 -1.86 -2.11
CA PRO A 131 -7.92 -3.24 -2.03
C PRO A 131 -7.41 -3.99 -0.80
N ILE A 132 -6.13 -3.81 -0.46
CA ILE A 132 -5.51 -4.50 0.68
C ILE A 132 -6.05 -3.97 2.01
N ILE A 133 -6.25 -2.65 2.15
CA ILE A 133 -6.85 -2.06 3.36
C ILE A 133 -8.28 -2.58 3.55
N ILE A 134 -9.08 -2.62 2.48
CA ILE A 134 -10.45 -3.15 2.54
C ILE A 134 -10.45 -4.62 2.95
N LEU A 135 -9.56 -5.43 2.35
CA LEU A 135 -9.45 -6.85 2.66
C LEU A 135 -9.01 -7.08 4.11
N SER A 136 -7.99 -6.37 4.58
CA SER A 136 -7.52 -6.46 5.98
C SER A 136 -8.62 -6.06 6.96
N MET A 137 -9.34 -4.99 6.69
CA MET A 137 -10.47 -4.54 7.51
C MET A 137 -11.59 -5.57 7.54
N ALA A 138 -11.94 -6.16 6.40
CA ALA A 138 -12.95 -7.21 6.32
C ALA A 138 -12.55 -8.46 7.12
N LEU A 139 -11.29 -8.86 7.05
CA LEU A 139 -10.76 -9.99 7.82
C LEU A 139 -10.79 -9.73 9.34
N GLU A 140 -10.42 -8.52 9.78
CA GLU A 140 -10.48 -8.19 11.21
C GLU A 140 -11.91 -8.14 11.73
N ILE A 141 -12.84 -7.54 10.98
CA ILE A 141 -14.28 -7.55 11.34
C ILE A 141 -14.79 -9.00 11.42
N PHE A 142 -14.43 -9.85 10.45
CA PHE A 142 -14.83 -11.26 10.47
C PHE A 142 -14.31 -12.00 11.71
N LYS A 143 -13.06 -11.78 12.10
CA LYS A 143 -12.48 -12.36 13.32
C LYS A 143 -13.22 -11.89 14.57
N LEU A 144 -13.45 -10.58 14.73
CA LEU A 144 -14.17 -10.00 15.86
C LEU A 144 -15.57 -10.61 16.02
N VAL A 145 -16.30 -10.72 14.91
CA VAL A 145 -17.65 -11.33 14.92
C VAL A 145 -17.61 -12.81 15.28
N ARG A 146 -16.61 -13.54 14.78
CA ARG A 146 -16.48 -14.99 15.02
C ARG A 146 -16.04 -15.32 16.44
N LEU A 147 -15.16 -14.52 17.03
CA LEU A 147 -14.63 -14.73 18.38
C LEU A 147 -15.55 -14.14 19.47
N GLY A 148 -16.49 -13.27 19.11
CA GLY A 148 -17.36 -12.58 20.07
C GLY A 148 -16.63 -11.59 20.97
N GLU A 149 -15.37 -11.28 20.68
CA GLU A 149 -14.53 -10.36 21.42
C GLU A 149 -14.71 -8.93 20.89
N PHE A 150 -15.74 -8.25 21.36
CA PHE A 150 -15.89 -6.83 21.07
C PHE A 150 -15.14 -6.01 22.11
N PRO A 151 -14.00 -5.38 21.74
CA PRO A 151 -13.28 -4.51 22.68
C PRO A 151 -14.19 -3.35 23.09
N SER A 152 -14.12 -2.95 24.35
CA SER A 152 -14.77 -1.74 24.84
C SER A 152 -14.11 -0.52 24.20
N VAL A 153 -14.69 -0.04 23.11
CA VAL A 153 -14.13 1.06 22.32
C VAL A 153 -14.76 2.38 22.77
N ASN A 154 -13.93 3.37 23.08
CA ASN A 154 -14.40 4.74 23.22
C ASN A 154 -14.78 5.31 21.84
N VAL A 155 -16.08 5.23 21.51
CA VAL A 155 -16.62 5.65 20.22
C VAL A 155 -16.31 7.12 19.91
N ALA A 156 -16.35 8.00 20.92
CA ALA A 156 -16.02 9.42 20.74
C ALA A 156 -14.55 9.61 20.33
N GLY A 157 -13.62 8.90 20.99
CA GLY A 157 -12.20 8.91 20.65
C GLY A 157 -11.95 8.36 19.24
N LEU A 158 -12.66 7.31 18.84
CA LEU A 158 -12.56 6.73 17.50
C LEU A 158 -13.01 7.71 16.41
N ILE A 159 -14.14 8.41 16.64
CA ILE A 159 -14.64 9.42 15.67
C ILE A 159 -13.64 10.57 15.53
N VAL A 160 -13.11 11.08 16.64
CA VAL A 160 -12.10 12.17 16.59
C VAL A 160 -10.84 11.71 15.85
N ALA A 161 -10.33 10.52 16.16
CA ALA A 161 -9.15 9.94 15.47
C ALA A 161 -9.41 9.76 13.96
N PHE A 162 -10.60 9.29 13.58
CA PHE A 162 -11.00 9.13 12.18
C PHE A 162 -11.02 10.48 11.44
N ILE A 163 -11.66 11.51 12.03
CA ILE A 163 -11.76 12.83 11.42
C ILE A 163 -10.36 13.45 11.26
N LEU A 164 -9.52 13.41 12.28
CA LEU A 164 -8.16 13.93 12.22
C LEU A 164 -7.32 13.19 11.16
N ALA A 165 -7.33 11.88 11.16
CA ALA A 165 -6.61 11.08 10.15
C ALA A 165 -7.13 11.33 8.73
N PHE A 166 -8.45 11.54 8.57
CA PHE A 166 -9.05 11.87 7.28
C PHE A 166 -8.59 13.25 6.79
N VAL A 167 -8.71 14.28 7.62
CA VAL A 167 -8.35 15.67 7.24
C VAL A 167 -6.86 15.77 6.94
N ILE A 168 -6.01 15.28 7.84
CA ILE A 168 -4.55 15.31 7.63
C ILE A 168 -4.18 14.52 6.37
N GLY A 169 -4.77 13.34 6.19
CA GLY A 169 -4.50 12.52 5.02
C GLY A 169 -4.99 13.12 3.69
N VAL A 170 -6.03 13.95 3.68
CA VAL A 170 -6.46 14.67 2.45
C VAL A 170 -5.53 15.83 2.15
N VAL A 171 -5.05 16.53 3.18
CA VAL A 171 -4.15 17.68 3.01
C VAL A 171 -2.74 17.26 2.59
N SER A 172 -2.30 16.04 3.00
CA SER A 172 -0.94 15.54 2.75
C SER A 172 -0.74 14.87 1.37
N ILE A 173 -1.82 14.52 0.67
CA ILE A 173 -1.80 13.86 -0.65
C ILE A 173 -2.04 14.88 -1.75
#